data_edd142801d8f46a62dee900221777fd8
#
_entry.id   edd142801d8f46a62dee900221777fd8
#
_cell.length_a   1.000
_cell.length_b   1.000
_cell.length_c   1.000
_cell.angle_alpha   90.00
_cell.angle_beta   90.00
_cell.angle_gamma   90.00
#
_symmetry.space_group_name_H-M   'P 1'
#
loop_
_entity.id
_entity.type
_entity.pdbx_description
1 polymer ?
#
loop_
_entity_poly.entity_id
_entity_poly.type
_entity_poly.pdbx_seq_one_letter_code
_entity_poly.pdbx_strand_id
1 'polypeptide(L)'
;MALATISHIQGRTPVTIFQLQERIHLGNFSELEKLAKEAYENGTRNLVIDLSRTDSLTSIGLRALIIVHKVLAKDSNGNHLKIAGATAVIREILQVTGVSQFIEVYDTVDEAVAAF
;
A
#
# COMPACT_ATOMS: atom_id res chain seq x y z
N MET A 1 -16.24 1.49 11.46
CA MET A 1 -15.83 1.82 10.08
C MET A 1 -14.64 0.97 9.68
N ALA A 2 -14.60 0.54 8.43
CA ALA A 2 -13.46 -0.23 7.96
C ALA A 2 -12.22 0.67 7.79
N LEU A 3 -11.05 0.17 8.11
CA LEU A 3 -9.78 0.85 7.89
C LEU A 3 -9.54 1.08 6.40
N ALA A 4 -9.92 0.13 5.57
CA ALA A 4 -9.69 0.17 4.14
C ALA A 4 -10.90 -0.32 3.38
N THR A 5 -11.13 0.27 2.21
CA THR A 5 -12.04 -0.28 1.20
C THR A 5 -11.20 -1.15 0.27
N ILE A 6 -11.57 -2.41 0.16
CA ILE A 6 -10.82 -3.39 -0.62
C ILE A 6 -11.55 -3.64 -1.93
N SER A 7 -10.82 -3.54 -3.04
CA SER A 7 -11.36 -3.87 -4.36
C SER A 7 -10.32 -4.65 -5.16
N HIS A 8 -10.77 -5.25 -6.25
CA HIS A 8 -9.94 -6.07 -7.12
C HIS A 8 -10.10 -5.59 -8.55
N ILE A 9 -8.98 -5.42 -9.25
CA ILE A 9 -8.96 -5.01 -10.65
C ILE A 9 -8.16 -6.02 -11.44
N GLN A 10 -8.70 -6.41 -12.60
CA GLN A 10 -7.98 -7.24 -13.55
C GLN A 10 -7.27 -6.32 -14.54
N GLY A 11 -5.99 -6.06 -14.30
CA GLY A 11 -5.11 -5.40 -15.24
C GLY A 11 -4.42 -6.48 -16.10
N ARG A 12 -3.14 -6.28 -16.43
CA ARG A 12 -2.35 -7.35 -17.05
C ARG A 12 -2.21 -8.54 -16.11
N THR A 13 -2.21 -8.26 -14.81
CA THR A 13 -2.26 -9.26 -13.76
C THR A 13 -3.38 -8.85 -12.78
N PRO A 14 -3.90 -9.80 -11.97
CA PRO A 14 -4.85 -9.43 -10.93
C PRO A 14 -4.19 -8.52 -9.90
N VAL A 15 -4.85 -7.43 -9.54
CA VAL A 15 -4.36 -6.46 -8.56
C VAL A 15 -5.43 -6.23 -7.50
N THR A 16 -5.02 -6.25 -6.24
CA THR A 16 -5.87 -5.90 -5.11
C THR A 16 -5.58 -4.46 -4.71
N ILE A 17 -6.61 -3.70 -4.39
CA ILE A 17 -6.48 -2.31 -3.99
C ILE A 17 -7.01 -2.13 -2.58
N PHE A 18 -6.18 -1.56 -1.71
CA PHE A 18 -6.57 -1.12 -0.37
C PHE A 18 -6.65 0.40 -0.40
N GLN A 19 -7.86 0.97 -0.46
CA GLN A 19 -8.02 2.40 -0.27
C GLN A 19 -8.17 2.67 1.22
N LEU A 20 -7.16 3.27 1.83
CA LEU A 20 -7.19 3.57 3.25
C LEU A 20 -8.19 4.70 3.51
N GLN A 21 -9.06 4.50 4.49
CA GLN A 21 -10.09 5.47 4.86
C GLN A 21 -9.66 6.39 5.98
N GLU A 22 -8.56 6.05 6.66
CA GLU A 22 -7.99 6.88 7.71
C GLU A 22 -6.47 6.69 7.75
N ARG A 23 -5.78 7.62 8.41
CA ARG A 23 -4.33 7.51 8.57
C ARG A 23 -3.99 6.30 9.45
N ILE A 24 -2.79 5.76 9.25
CA ILE A 24 -2.30 4.64 10.06
C ILE A 24 -1.64 5.22 11.32
N HIS A 25 -2.05 4.70 12.46
CA HIS A 25 -1.53 5.10 13.78
C HIS A 25 -1.43 3.87 14.69
N LEU A 26 -0.99 4.09 15.92
CA LEU A 26 -0.73 3.01 16.87
C LEU A 26 -1.96 2.12 17.11
N GLY A 27 -3.16 2.69 17.02
CA GLY A 27 -4.40 1.96 17.28
C GLY A 27 -4.88 1.08 16.12
N ASN A 28 -4.37 1.29 14.90
CA ASN A 28 -4.88 0.54 13.74
C ASN A 28 -3.81 -0.10 12.85
N PHE A 29 -2.51 0.09 13.15
CA PHE A 29 -1.47 -0.43 12.27
C PHE A 29 -1.48 -1.96 12.19
N SER A 30 -1.82 -2.63 13.27
CA SER A 30 -1.90 -4.10 13.27
C SER A 30 -3.07 -4.62 12.43
N GLU A 31 -4.13 -3.84 12.29
CA GLU A 31 -5.23 -4.19 11.40
C GLU A 31 -4.79 -4.18 9.94
N LEU A 32 -4.01 -3.18 9.54
CA LEU A 32 -3.48 -3.13 8.16
C LEU A 32 -2.58 -4.33 7.89
N GLU A 33 -1.70 -4.66 8.83
CA GLU A 33 -0.84 -5.82 8.71
C GLU A 33 -1.66 -7.10 8.56
N LYS A 34 -2.71 -7.25 9.37
CA LYS A 34 -3.60 -8.41 9.30
C LYS A 34 -4.30 -8.50 7.95
N LEU A 35 -4.83 -7.37 7.46
CA LEU A 35 -5.49 -7.34 6.16
C LEU A 35 -4.55 -7.76 5.02
N ALA A 36 -3.29 -7.31 5.08
CA ALA A 36 -2.30 -7.68 4.07
C ALA A 36 -1.98 -9.17 4.12
N LYS A 37 -1.84 -9.74 5.32
CA LYS A 37 -1.58 -11.17 5.49
C LYS A 37 -2.75 -12.01 5.00
N GLU A 38 -3.97 -11.62 5.32
CA GLU A 38 -5.18 -12.30 4.86
C GLU A 38 -5.28 -12.24 3.33
N ALA A 39 -5.02 -11.08 2.74
CA ALA A 39 -5.05 -10.93 1.29
C ALA A 39 -4.02 -11.86 0.64
N TYR A 40 -2.81 -11.92 1.17
CA TYR A 40 -1.78 -12.81 0.68
C TYR A 40 -2.20 -14.28 0.76
N GLU A 41 -2.77 -14.69 1.90
CA GLU A 41 -3.26 -16.05 2.09
C GLU A 41 -4.40 -16.41 1.13
N ASN A 42 -5.20 -15.40 0.74
CA ASN A 42 -6.29 -15.57 -0.22
C ASN A 42 -5.84 -15.43 -1.68
N GLY A 43 -4.53 -15.34 -1.94
CA GLY A 43 -4.00 -15.36 -3.28
C GLY A 43 -3.53 -14.02 -3.84
N THR A 44 -3.69 -12.92 -3.12
CA THR A 44 -3.18 -11.61 -3.57
C THR A 44 -1.66 -11.65 -3.65
N ARG A 45 -1.14 -11.20 -4.80
CA ARG A 45 0.31 -11.10 -5.01
C ARG A 45 0.72 -9.69 -5.40
N ASN A 46 -0.17 -8.92 -5.99
CA ASN A 46 0.07 -7.52 -6.37
C ASN A 46 -0.95 -6.63 -5.67
N LEU A 47 -0.47 -5.62 -4.94
CA LEU A 47 -1.29 -4.77 -4.10
C LEU A 47 -0.97 -3.31 -4.35
N VAL A 48 -2.01 -2.50 -4.50
CA VAL A 48 -1.91 -1.04 -4.49
C VAL A 48 -2.53 -0.53 -3.19
N ILE A 49 -1.78 0.28 -2.46
CA ILE A 49 -2.33 1.05 -1.33
C ILE A 49 -2.63 2.44 -1.84
N ASP A 50 -3.91 2.79 -1.85
CA ASP A 50 -4.39 4.09 -2.28
C ASP A 50 -4.51 5.01 -1.07
N LEU A 51 -3.71 6.08 -1.08
CA LEU A 51 -3.64 7.07 0.01
C LEU A 51 -4.42 8.35 -0.31
N SER A 52 -5.28 8.32 -1.34
CA SER A 52 -6.00 9.54 -1.75
C SER A 52 -6.94 10.09 -0.68
N ARG A 53 -7.35 9.27 0.28
CA ARG A 53 -8.21 9.70 1.40
C ARG A 53 -7.43 9.86 2.70
N THR A 54 -6.10 9.86 2.63
CA THR A 54 -5.21 10.00 3.78
C THR A 54 -4.38 11.26 3.60
N ASP A 55 -4.45 12.18 4.54
CA ASP A 55 -3.77 13.47 4.44
C ASP A 55 -2.47 13.53 5.23
N SER A 56 -2.14 12.51 5.98
CA SER A 56 -0.90 12.48 6.77
C SER A 56 -0.34 11.08 6.87
N LEU A 57 0.97 11.00 7.06
CA LEU A 57 1.68 9.74 7.22
C LEU A 57 2.68 9.89 8.38
N THR A 58 2.49 9.07 9.41
CA THR A 58 3.36 9.06 10.59
C THR A 58 4.47 8.01 10.41
N SER A 59 5.42 8.00 11.35
CA SER A 59 6.46 6.97 11.36
C SER A 59 5.85 5.57 11.52
N ILE A 60 4.74 5.46 12.23
CA ILE A 60 4.02 4.18 12.37
C ILE A 60 3.41 3.77 11.03
N GLY A 61 2.86 4.73 10.29
CA GLY A 61 2.34 4.47 8.95
C GLY A 61 3.43 4.01 7.99
N LEU A 62 4.60 4.66 8.03
CA LEU A 62 5.75 4.23 7.23
C LEU A 62 6.15 2.79 7.55
N ARG A 63 6.22 2.47 8.84
CA ARG A 63 6.57 1.12 9.27
C ARG A 63 5.54 0.10 8.78
N ALA A 64 4.25 0.45 8.84
CA ALA A 64 3.19 -0.42 8.36
C ALA A 64 3.33 -0.71 6.87
N LEU A 65 3.65 0.31 6.05
CA LEU A 65 3.88 0.13 4.62
C LEU A 65 5.05 -0.82 4.35
N ILE A 66 6.12 -0.68 5.12
CA ILE A 66 7.30 -1.56 4.98
C ILE A 66 6.92 -3.00 5.34
N ILE A 67 6.13 -3.20 6.39
CA ILE A 67 5.67 -4.53 6.79
C ILE A 67 4.81 -5.15 5.69
N VAL A 68 3.89 -4.38 5.12
CA VAL A 68 3.05 -4.87 4.01
C VAL A 68 3.93 -5.28 2.82
N HIS A 69 4.92 -4.46 2.49
CA HIS A 69 5.87 -4.79 1.42
C HIS A 69 6.55 -6.14 1.68
N LYS A 70 7.01 -6.36 2.91
CA LYS A 70 7.68 -7.62 3.28
C LYS A 70 6.74 -8.82 3.23
N VAL A 71 5.48 -8.64 3.61
CA VAL A 71 4.47 -9.72 3.52
C VAL A 71 4.32 -10.16 2.07
N LEU A 72 4.21 -9.21 1.15
CA LEU A 72 4.02 -9.52 -0.27
C LEU A 72 5.28 -10.06 -0.94
N ALA A 73 6.45 -9.71 -0.44
CA ALA A 73 7.73 -10.17 -0.96
C ALA A 73 8.19 -11.50 -0.37
N LYS A 74 7.38 -12.13 0.47
CA LYS A 74 7.74 -13.32 1.24
C LYS A 74 8.32 -14.45 0.40
N ASP A 75 7.73 -14.71 -0.75
CA ASP A 75 8.13 -15.81 -1.63
C ASP A 75 8.85 -15.34 -2.89
N SER A 76 9.17 -14.04 -2.99
CA SER A 76 9.85 -13.49 -4.15
C SER A 76 10.54 -12.18 -3.78
N ASN A 77 11.42 -11.69 -4.67
CA ASN A 77 12.12 -10.42 -4.49
C ASN A 77 11.50 -9.31 -5.34
N GLY A 78 10.28 -9.50 -5.84
CA GLY A 78 9.63 -8.53 -6.72
C GLY A 78 9.02 -7.34 -5.98
N ASN A 79 8.67 -6.32 -6.75
CA ASN A 79 7.97 -5.13 -6.27
C ASN A 79 6.48 -5.36 -6.35
N HIS A 80 5.92 -5.98 -5.33
CA HIS A 80 4.52 -6.38 -5.31
C HIS A 80 3.60 -5.38 -4.61
N LEU A 81 4.17 -4.34 -4.00
CA LEU A 81 3.42 -3.26 -3.39
C LEU A 81 3.71 -1.96 -4.13
N LYS A 82 2.65 -1.25 -4.50
CA LYS A 82 2.76 0.09 -5.07
C LYS A 82 1.83 1.02 -4.28
N ILE A 83 2.18 2.30 -4.24
CA ILE A 83 1.39 3.34 -3.58
C ILE A 83 0.83 4.26 -4.64
N ALA A 84 -0.42 4.68 -4.46
CA ALA A 84 -1.09 5.59 -5.37
C ALA A 84 -1.81 6.71 -4.61
N GLY A 85 -1.98 7.84 -5.26
CA GLY A 85 -2.84 8.92 -4.76
C GLY A 85 -2.30 9.70 -3.58
N ALA A 86 -1.03 9.54 -3.24
CA ALA A 86 -0.44 10.26 -2.11
C ALA A 86 -0.39 11.76 -2.36
N THR A 87 -0.68 12.56 -1.31
CA THR A 87 -0.51 14.01 -1.39
C THR A 87 0.97 14.36 -1.58
N ALA A 88 1.23 15.61 -1.98
CA ALA A 88 2.61 16.08 -2.14
C ALA A 88 3.42 15.95 -0.84
N VAL A 89 2.78 16.21 0.31
CA VAL A 89 3.42 16.09 1.62
C VAL A 89 3.81 14.64 1.90
N ILE A 90 2.90 13.70 1.65
CA ILE A 90 3.18 12.27 1.88
C ILE A 90 4.24 11.78 0.90
N ARG A 91 4.19 12.20 -0.37
CA ARG A 91 5.20 11.82 -1.35
C ARG A 91 6.59 12.27 -0.92
N GLU A 92 6.70 13.50 -0.39
CA GLU A 92 7.97 14.01 0.12
C GLU A 92 8.48 13.15 1.29
N ILE A 93 7.60 12.78 2.21
CA ILE A 93 7.98 11.91 3.34
C ILE A 93 8.51 10.56 2.81
N LEU A 94 7.82 9.97 1.83
CA LEU A 94 8.26 8.70 1.25
C LEU A 94 9.64 8.83 0.57
N GLN A 95 9.90 9.96 -0.06
CA GLN A 95 11.17 10.23 -0.72
C GLN A 95 12.29 10.47 0.29
N VAL A 96 12.06 11.34 1.26
CA VAL A 96 13.07 11.72 2.27
C VAL A 96 13.46 10.53 3.14
N THR A 97 12.51 9.66 3.46
CA THR A 97 12.77 8.47 4.28
C THR A 97 13.38 7.32 3.49
N GLY A 98 13.44 7.43 2.17
CA GLY A 98 13.99 6.39 1.29
C GLY A 98 13.00 5.28 0.93
N VAL A 99 11.76 5.35 1.41
CA VAL A 99 10.75 4.31 1.13
C VAL A 99 10.46 4.24 -0.37
N SER A 100 10.44 5.38 -1.07
CA SER A 100 10.18 5.40 -2.51
C SER A 100 11.28 4.75 -3.35
N GLN A 101 12.41 4.39 -2.77
CA GLN A 101 13.47 3.67 -3.47
C GLN A 101 13.13 2.19 -3.67
N PHE A 102 12.24 1.64 -2.85
CA PHE A 102 11.87 0.23 -2.98
C PHE A 102 10.35 -0.01 -3.08
N ILE A 103 9.52 0.99 -2.81
CA ILE A 103 8.07 0.94 -3.04
C ILE A 103 7.74 2.05 -4.04
N GLU A 104 7.32 1.68 -5.25
CA GLU A 104 7.00 2.65 -6.28
C GLU A 104 5.74 3.43 -5.95
N VAL A 105 5.75 4.73 -6.29
CA VAL A 105 4.66 5.66 -5.99
C VAL A 105 4.13 6.25 -7.29
N TYR A 106 2.81 6.20 -7.45
CA TYR A 106 2.13 6.69 -8.65
C TYR A 106 1.08 7.73 -8.29
N ASP A 107 0.75 8.59 -9.24
CA ASP A 107 -0.26 9.65 -9.00
C ASP A 107 -1.66 9.07 -8.87
N THR A 108 -1.97 8.01 -9.62
CA THR A 108 -3.31 7.41 -9.64
C THR A 108 -3.24 5.90 -9.47
N VAL A 109 -4.37 5.34 -9.03
CA VAL A 109 -4.55 3.89 -8.94
C VAL A 109 -4.39 3.25 -10.32
N ASP A 110 -4.96 3.86 -11.35
CA ASP A 110 -4.87 3.31 -12.71
C ASP A 110 -3.43 3.19 -13.19
N GLU A 111 -2.61 4.20 -12.92
CA GLU A 111 -1.18 4.15 -13.27
C GLU A 111 -0.46 3.06 -12.49
N ALA A 112 -0.75 2.92 -11.21
CA ALA A 112 -0.14 1.89 -10.37
C ALA A 112 -0.51 0.48 -10.86
N VAL A 113 -1.79 0.26 -11.19
CA VAL A 113 -2.27 -1.02 -11.72
C VAL A 113 -1.59 -1.35 -13.05
N ALA A 114 -1.45 -0.36 -13.92
CA ALA A 114 -0.83 -0.55 -15.23
C ALA A 114 0.67 -0.89 -15.14
N ALA A 115 1.29 -0.54 -14.03
CA ALA A 115 2.74 -0.75 -13.83
C ALA A 115 3.09 -2.17 -13.33
N PHE A 116 2.08 -2.96 -12.98
CA PHE A 116 2.31 -4.36 -12.62
C PHE A 116 2.51 -5.27 -13.83
#